data_8f79e0ff735fc4de454aa33baeb5c17c
#
_entry.id   8f79e0ff735fc4de454aa33baeb5c17c
#
_cell.length_a   1.000
_cell.length_b   1.000
_cell.length_c   1.000
_cell.angle_alpha   90.00
_cell.angle_beta   90.00
_cell.angle_gamma   90.00
#
_symmetry.space_group_name_H-M   'P 1'
#
loop_
_entity.id
_entity.type
_entity.pdbx_description
1 polymer ?
#
loop_
_entity_poly.entity_id
_entity_poly.type
_entity_poly.pdbx_seq_one_letter_code
_entity_poly.pdbx_strand_id
1 'polypeptide(L)'
;VTPEEQERVYGLFGDADPIVHTFDLFHQHYPQAIYFHGEHRLIEKAIFHYVMPIIRWIDDKQERRERKTVFIDWNTLSDDYGKPKSSLHKAYEFLLDNYNVYFIAPAPTNKPTSFTEIQAWISDAFSAPAWNRTIFVNQPQFLLGDYLISTHIYDEFMGTILPFGSDEFKTWEEVITFFERLGGQ
;
A
#
# COMPACT_ATOMS: atom_id res chain seq x y z
N VAL A 1 -15.53 -15.00 -0.37
CA VAL A 1 -16.31 -13.76 -0.44
C VAL A 1 -17.57 -13.95 0.40
N THR A 2 -17.82 -13.07 1.34
CA THR A 2 -19.01 -13.11 2.18
C THR A 2 -20.23 -12.55 1.45
N PRO A 3 -21.49 -12.91 1.86
CA PRO A 3 -22.69 -12.31 1.28
C PRO A 3 -22.75 -10.79 1.40
N GLU A 4 -22.23 -10.24 2.50
CA GLU A 4 -22.12 -8.80 2.75
C GLU A 4 -21.17 -8.12 1.78
N GLU A 5 -20.02 -8.73 1.49
CA GLU A 5 -19.07 -8.26 0.47
C GLU A 5 -19.70 -8.29 -0.93
N GLN A 6 -20.47 -9.34 -1.25
CA GLN A 6 -21.22 -9.42 -2.50
C GLN A 6 -22.22 -8.28 -2.64
N GLU A 7 -23.02 -8.03 -1.61
CA GLU A 7 -24.03 -6.97 -1.63
C GLU A 7 -23.40 -5.59 -1.81
N ARG A 8 -22.25 -5.35 -1.19
CA ARG A 8 -21.49 -4.11 -1.37
C ARG A 8 -20.95 -3.96 -2.79
N VAL A 9 -20.42 -5.04 -3.39
CA VAL A 9 -19.99 -5.02 -4.80
C VAL A 9 -21.14 -4.64 -5.71
N TYR A 10 -22.30 -5.28 -5.55
CA TYR A 10 -23.48 -4.97 -6.36
C TYR A 10 -24.00 -3.55 -6.13
N GLY A 11 -23.92 -3.07 -4.89
CA GLY A 11 -24.33 -1.70 -4.55
C GLY A 11 -23.50 -0.60 -5.21
N LEU A 12 -22.23 -0.86 -5.53
CA LEU A 12 -21.37 0.11 -6.21
C LEU A 12 -21.76 0.37 -7.67
N PHE A 13 -22.44 -0.57 -8.31
CA PHE A 13 -22.82 -0.47 -9.72
C PHE A 13 -24.22 0.11 -9.92
N GLY A 14 -24.95 0.37 -8.81
CA GLY A 14 -26.31 0.90 -8.88
C GLY A 14 -27.26 -0.02 -9.65
N ASP A 15 -27.99 0.54 -10.61
CA ASP A 15 -28.91 -0.21 -11.47
C ASP A 15 -28.23 -0.93 -12.65
N ALA A 16 -26.92 -0.74 -12.82
CA ALA A 16 -26.16 -1.40 -13.88
C ALA A 16 -25.89 -2.85 -13.51
N ASP A 17 -25.94 -3.75 -14.50
CA ASP A 17 -25.51 -5.13 -14.31
C ASP A 17 -23.99 -5.16 -14.04
N PRO A 18 -23.54 -5.58 -12.84
CA PRO A 18 -22.13 -5.57 -12.47
C PRO A 18 -21.29 -6.43 -13.40
N ILE A 19 -21.86 -7.49 -13.95
CA ILE A 19 -21.18 -8.42 -14.86
C ILE A 19 -20.86 -7.70 -16.16
N VAL A 20 -21.84 -7.03 -16.76
CA VAL A 20 -21.69 -6.29 -18.02
C VAL A 20 -20.71 -5.13 -17.84
N HIS A 21 -20.84 -4.37 -16.75
CA HIS A 21 -19.96 -3.23 -16.50
C HIS A 21 -18.51 -3.63 -16.27
N THR A 22 -18.26 -4.70 -15.53
CA THR A 22 -16.91 -5.24 -15.33
C THR A 22 -16.32 -5.76 -16.62
N PHE A 23 -17.14 -6.36 -17.47
CA PHE A 23 -16.75 -6.84 -18.78
C PHE A 23 -16.31 -5.68 -19.68
N ASP A 24 -17.07 -4.60 -19.69
CA ASP A 24 -16.75 -3.39 -20.46
C ASP A 24 -15.44 -2.75 -19.99
N LEU A 25 -15.24 -2.63 -18.69
CA LEU A 25 -13.99 -2.12 -18.11
C LEU A 25 -12.80 -3.01 -18.46
N PHE A 26 -12.96 -4.31 -18.35
CA PHE A 26 -11.90 -5.24 -18.70
C PHE A 26 -11.56 -5.18 -20.18
N HIS A 27 -12.58 -5.05 -21.04
CA HIS A 27 -12.38 -4.91 -22.48
C HIS A 27 -11.69 -3.60 -22.88
N GLN A 28 -11.94 -2.52 -22.15
CA GLN A 28 -11.22 -1.24 -22.35
C GLN A 28 -9.73 -1.37 -22.04
N HIS A 29 -9.36 -2.13 -21.00
CA HIS A 29 -7.96 -2.33 -20.61
C HIS A 29 -7.27 -3.42 -21.43
N TYR A 30 -8.02 -4.42 -21.91
CA TYR A 30 -7.51 -5.57 -22.64
C TYR A 30 -8.33 -5.81 -23.92
N PRO A 31 -8.29 -4.89 -24.91
CA PRO A 31 -9.17 -4.95 -26.09
C PRO A 31 -8.93 -6.16 -26.98
N GLN A 32 -7.80 -6.85 -26.83
CA GLN A 32 -7.45 -8.03 -27.61
C GLN A 32 -7.85 -9.35 -26.93
N ALA A 33 -8.35 -9.29 -25.71
CA ALA A 33 -8.79 -10.50 -25.02
C ALA A 33 -10.08 -11.04 -25.64
N ILE A 34 -10.11 -12.35 -25.88
CA ILE A 34 -11.29 -13.04 -26.42
C ILE A 34 -12.10 -13.56 -25.25
N TYR A 35 -13.38 -13.16 -25.19
CA TYR A 35 -14.30 -13.59 -24.16
C TYR A 35 -15.25 -14.64 -24.71
N PHE A 36 -15.46 -15.70 -23.96
CA PHE A 36 -16.45 -16.71 -24.26
C PHE A 36 -17.78 -16.35 -23.57
N HIS A 37 -18.80 -16.06 -24.35
CA HIS A 37 -20.13 -15.85 -23.84
C HIS A 37 -20.63 -17.13 -23.13
N GLY A 38 -21.05 -16.99 -21.87
CA GLY A 38 -21.71 -18.06 -21.10
C GLY A 38 -20.97 -18.54 -19.87
N GLU A 39 -19.75 -18.08 -19.62
CA GLU A 39 -19.02 -18.50 -18.42
C GLU A 39 -19.17 -17.48 -17.27
N HIS A 40 -20.39 -17.34 -16.76
CA HIS A 40 -20.71 -16.48 -15.62
C HIS A 40 -19.78 -16.68 -14.41
N ARG A 41 -19.31 -17.90 -14.15
CA ARG A 41 -18.42 -18.21 -13.05
C ARG A 41 -17.02 -17.57 -13.21
N LEU A 42 -16.52 -17.45 -14.44
CA LEU A 42 -15.24 -16.79 -14.69
C LEU A 42 -15.36 -15.29 -14.55
N ILE A 43 -16.48 -14.71 -14.99
CA ILE A 43 -16.77 -13.29 -14.86
C ILE A 43 -16.96 -12.93 -13.39
N GLU A 44 -17.70 -13.73 -12.65
CA GLU A 44 -17.90 -13.55 -11.21
C GLU A 44 -16.56 -13.62 -10.44
N LYS A 45 -15.70 -14.59 -10.77
CA LYS A 45 -14.34 -14.66 -10.22
C LYS A 45 -13.51 -13.44 -10.59
N ALA A 46 -13.62 -12.93 -11.81
CA ALA A 46 -12.91 -11.73 -12.25
C ALA A 46 -13.38 -10.49 -11.49
N ILE A 47 -14.70 -10.34 -11.27
CA ILE A 47 -15.26 -9.26 -10.46
C ILE A 47 -14.65 -9.27 -9.06
N PHE A 48 -14.66 -10.41 -8.40
CA PHE A 48 -14.12 -10.52 -7.05
C PHE A 48 -12.60 -10.37 -6.98
N HIS A 49 -11.90 -10.81 -8.00
CA HIS A 49 -10.45 -10.66 -8.06
C HIS A 49 -10.00 -9.20 -8.28
N TYR A 50 -10.69 -8.44 -9.14
CA TYR A 50 -10.30 -7.08 -9.48
C TYR A 50 -11.04 -6.01 -8.70
N VAL A 51 -12.32 -6.21 -8.40
CA VAL A 51 -13.16 -5.21 -7.74
C VAL A 51 -13.00 -5.24 -6.22
N MET A 52 -12.86 -6.40 -5.61
CA MET A 52 -12.69 -6.51 -4.16
C MET A 52 -11.48 -5.78 -3.59
N PRO A 53 -10.30 -5.83 -4.22
CA PRO A 53 -9.17 -5.01 -3.77
C PRO A 53 -9.47 -3.51 -3.82
N ILE A 54 -10.24 -3.05 -4.81
CA ILE A 54 -10.65 -1.65 -4.92
C ILE A 54 -11.62 -1.27 -3.80
N ILE A 55 -12.58 -2.13 -3.48
CA ILE A 55 -13.53 -1.91 -2.39
C ILE A 55 -12.81 -1.88 -1.05
N ARG A 56 -11.95 -2.83 -0.78
CA ARG A 56 -11.12 -2.84 0.43
C ARG A 56 -10.26 -1.58 0.54
N TRP A 57 -9.75 -1.10 -0.58
CA TRP A 57 -9.02 0.16 -0.63
C TRP A 57 -9.90 1.38 -0.34
N ILE A 58 -11.15 1.40 -0.82
CA ILE A 58 -12.13 2.46 -0.51
C ILE A 58 -12.49 2.42 0.98
N ASP A 59 -12.77 1.24 1.52
CA ASP A 59 -13.06 1.06 2.94
C ASP A 59 -11.90 1.52 3.82
N ASP A 60 -10.70 1.09 3.50
CA ASP A 60 -9.49 1.55 4.15
C ASP A 60 -9.36 3.07 4.14
N LYS A 61 -9.75 3.74 3.07
CA LYS A 61 -9.76 5.20 3.02
C LYS A 61 -10.78 5.83 3.94
N GLN A 62 -11.95 5.22 4.09
CA GLN A 62 -13.01 5.75 4.97
C GLN A 62 -12.64 5.57 6.44
N GLU A 63 -12.04 4.45 6.80
CA GLU A 63 -11.59 4.16 8.15
C GLU A 63 -10.30 4.90 8.56
N ARG A 64 -9.50 5.35 7.60
CA ARG A 64 -8.17 5.94 7.81
C ARG A 64 -8.13 7.23 8.60
N ARG A 65 -9.22 7.95 8.72
CA ARG A 65 -9.23 9.21 9.50
C ARG A 65 -8.90 9.01 10.97
N GLU A 66 -9.22 7.84 11.51
CA GLU A 66 -9.00 7.50 12.92
C GLU A 66 -7.71 6.70 13.16
N ARG A 67 -7.07 6.22 12.11
CA ARG A 67 -5.83 5.42 12.23
C ARG A 67 -4.61 6.32 12.39
N LYS A 68 -3.66 5.85 13.17
CA LYS A 68 -2.34 6.47 13.25
C LYS A 68 -1.57 6.29 11.94
N THR A 69 -0.69 7.24 11.66
CA THR A 69 0.10 7.27 10.43
C THR A 69 1.51 6.77 10.67
N VAL A 70 1.96 5.86 9.79
CA VAL A 70 3.33 5.34 9.74
C VAL A 70 3.98 5.77 8.43
N PHE A 71 5.11 6.42 8.52
CA PHE A 71 5.98 6.70 7.40
C PHE A 71 7.11 5.67 7.31
N ILE A 72 7.31 5.11 6.12
CA ILE A 72 8.39 4.18 5.84
C ILE A 72 9.38 4.87 4.90
N ASP A 73 10.59 5.09 5.34
CA ASP A 73 11.61 5.74 4.54
C ASP A 73 12.17 4.80 3.48
N TRP A 74 12.35 5.31 2.28
CA TRP A 74 12.93 4.63 1.13
C TRP A 74 14.23 3.88 1.46
N ASN A 75 15.06 4.45 2.33
CA ASN A 75 16.35 3.86 2.72
C ASN A 75 16.24 2.55 3.52
N THR A 76 15.05 2.12 3.91
CA THR A 76 14.79 0.89 4.68
C THR A 76 14.30 -0.28 3.82
N LEU A 77 13.96 -0.05 2.55
CA LEU A 77 13.16 -0.98 1.75
C LEU A 77 13.97 -2.05 1.04
N SER A 78 15.09 -1.67 0.42
CA SER A 78 15.88 -2.57 -0.42
C SER A 78 17.23 -2.93 0.19
N ASP A 79 17.71 -4.12 -0.18
CA ASP A 79 19.06 -4.55 0.09
C ASP A 79 20.08 -3.91 -0.91
N ASP A 80 21.35 -4.28 -0.79
CA ASP A 80 22.43 -3.77 -1.66
C ASP A 80 22.27 -4.18 -3.13
N TYR A 81 21.42 -5.14 -3.41
CA TYR A 81 21.10 -5.62 -4.77
C TYR A 81 19.79 -5.07 -5.32
N GLY A 82 19.15 -4.14 -4.62
CA GLY A 82 17.87 -3.56 -5.01
C GLY A 82 16.64 -4.46 -4.80
N LYS A 83 16.80 -5.55 -4.06
CA LYS A 83 15.69 -6.46 -3.72
C LYS A 83 15.05 -6.06 -2.40
N PRO A 84 13.75 -6.34 -2.21
CA PRO A 84 13.10 -6.12 -0.93
C PRO A 84 13.82 -6.83 0.21
N LYS A 85 14.02 -6.15 1.32
CA LYS A 85 14.61 -6.75 2.52
C LYS A 85 13.72 -7.86 3.06
N SER A 86 14.33 -8.83 3.74
CA SER A 86 13.62 -9.94 4.38
C SER A 86 12.53 -9.43 5.31
N SER A 87 11.37 -10.06 5.27
CA SER A 87 10.18 -9.74 6.08
C SER A 87 9.54 -8.37 5.81
N LEU A 88 10.01 -7.61 4.82
CA LEU A 88 9.43 -6.32 4.46
C LEU A 88 7.95 -6.44 4.08
N HIS A 89 7.59 -7.38 3.22
CA HIS A 89 6.20 -7.57 2.78
C HIS A 89 5.29 -7.98 3.94
N LYS A 90 5.76 -8.85 4.82
CA LYS A 90 5.04 -9.25 6.03
C LYS A 90 4.79 -8.06 6.95
N ALA A 91 5.81 -7.24 7.17
CA ALA A 91 5.69 -6.02 7.96
C ALA A 91 4.72 -5.01 7.34
N TYR A 92 4.80 -4.83 6.02
CA TYR A 92 3.91 -3.93 5.30
C TYR A 92 2.44 -4.36 5.39
N GLU A 93 2.15 -5.64 5.18
CA GLU A 93 0.79 -6.18 5.34
C GLU A 93 0.25 -5.97 6.74
N PHE A 94 1.07 -6.24 7.76
CA PHE A 94 0.70 -6.00 9.16
C PHE A 94 0.38 -4.52 9.41
N LEU A 95 1.21 -3.61 8.92
CA LEU A 95 1.02 -2.18 9.09
C LEU A 95 -0.23 -1.68 8.35
N LEU A 96 -0.52 -2.20 7.15
CA LEU A 96 -1.71 -1.84 6.40
C LEU A 96 -3.01 -2.18 7.13
N ASP A 97 -3.03 -3.27 7.86
CA ASP A 97 -4.23 -3.69 8.62
C ASP A 97 -4.56 -2.73 9.77
N ASN A 98 -3.56 -2.02 10.30
CA ASN A 98 -3.71 -1.26 11.53
C ASN A 98 -3.42 0.24 11.41
N TYR A 99 -2.70 0.67 10.37
CA TYR A 99 -2.19 2.03 10.23
C TYR A 99 -2.44 2.61 8.84
N ASN A 100 -2.36 3.94 8.77
CA ASN A 100 -2.17 4.63 7.48
C ASN A 100 -0.70 4.58 7.13
N VAL A 101 -0.34 3.90 6.05
CA VAL A 101 1.05 3.69 5.65
C VAL A 101 1.38 4.53 4.42
N TYR A 102 2.41 5.35 4.53
CA TYR A 102 2.99 6.13 3.45
C TYR A 102 4.49 5.86 3.34
N PHE A 103 4.99 5.83 2.12
CA PHE A 103 6.42 5.84 1.86
C PHE A 103 6.91 7.28 1.77
N ILE A 104 8.10 7.53 2.29
CA ILE A 104 8.79 8.80 2.08
C ILE A 104 10.12 8.55 1.36
N ALA A 105 10.49 9.46 0.50
CA ALA A 105 11.72 9.39 -0.27
C ALA A 105 12.31 10.77 -0.49
N PRO A 106 13.63 10.88 -0.69
CA PRO A 106 14.26 12.15 -1.00
C PRO A 106 13.81 12.67 -2.36
N ALA A 107 13.79 13.98 -2.52
CA ALA A 107 13.45 14.69 -3.75
C ALA A 107 14.71 15.32 -4.38
N PRO A 108 15.59 14.53 -5.04
CA PRO A 108 16.82 15.06 -5.61
C PRO A 108 16.54 15.86 -6.88
N THR A 109 16.61 17.17 -6.79
CA THR A 109 16.34 18.06 -7.93
C THR A 109 17.38 17.95 -9.05
N ASN A 110 18.58 17.48 -8.73
CA ASN A 110 19.66 17.24 -9.69
C ASN A 110 19.59 15.90 -10.43
N LYS A 111 18.68 15.01 -10.01
CA LYS A 111 18.45 13.70 -10.64
C LYS A 111 16.96 13.39 -10.76
N PRO A 112 16.23 14.02 -11.70
CA PRO A 112 14.80 13.85 -11.85
C PRO A 112 14.34 12.41 -12.11
N THR A 113 15.18 11.58 -12.74
CA THR A 113 14.90 10.16 -12.99
C THR A 113 14.70 9.35 -11.70
N SER A 114 15.25 9.80 -10.58
CA SER A 114 15.07 9.12 -9.28
C SER A 114 13.63 9.05 -8.84
N PHE A 115 12.81 10.04 -9.14
CA PHE A 115 11.37 10.01 -8.83
C PHE A 115 10.68 8.84 -9.51
N THR A 116 10.92 8.65 -10.80
CA THR A 116 10.35 7.56 -11.58
C THR A 116 10.87 6.20 -11.12
N GLU A 117 12.17 6.09 -10.87
CA GLU A 117 12.81 4.85 -10.39
C GLU A 117 12.24 4.40 -9.04
N ILE A 118 12.10 5.33 -8.09
CA ILE A 118 11.55 5.06 -6.77
C ILE A 118 10.09 4.65 -6.86
N GLN A 119 9.28 5.37 -7.62
CA GLN A 119 7.87 5.06 -7.82
C GLN A 119 7.66 3.70 -8.48
N ALA A 120 8.45 3.38 -9.50
CA ALA A 120 8.40 2.09 -10.17
C ALA A 120 8.76 0.94 -9.21
N TRP A 121 9.80 1.10 -8.43
CA TRP A 121 10.22 0.09 -7.46
C TRP A 121 9.13 -0.18 -6.41
N ILE A 122 8.55 0.86 -5.84
CA ILE A 122 7.48 0.73 -4.83
C ILE A 122 6.24 0.09 -5.44
N SER A 123 5.85 0.51 -6.63
CA SER A 123 4.70 -0.06 -7.35
C SER A 123 4.88 -1.53 -7.66
N ASP A 124 6.07 -1.93 -8.10
CA ASP A 124 6.39 -3.33 -8.41
C ASP A 124 6.44 -4.19 -7.15
N ALA A 125 6.98 -3.66 -6.06
CA ALA A 125 7.13 -4.41 -4.81
C ALA A 125 5.81 -4.60 -4.05
N PHE A 126 4.94 -3.59 -4.02
CA PHE A 126 3.77 -3.56 -3.12
C PHE A 126 2.42 -3.52 -3.82
N SER A 127 2.38 -3.26 -5.11
CA SER A 127 1.15 -3.17 -5.92
C SER A 127 0.16 -2.09 -5.46
N ALA A 128 -1.12 -2.27 -5.75
CA ALA A 128 -2.18 -1.28 -5.58
C ALA A 128 -2.26 -0.58 -4.21
N PRO A 129 -2.08 -1.24 -3.07
CA PRO A 129 -2.13 -0.58 -1.76
C PRO A 129 -1.11 0.56 -1.60
N ALA A 130 0.01 0.49 -2.32
CA ALA A 130 1.07 1.50 -2.28
C ALA A 130 0.94 2.61 -3.33
N TRP A 131 0.00 2.49 -4.25
CA TRP A 131 -0.19 3.50 -5.28
C TRP A 131 -0.62 4.84 -4.68
N ASN A 132 -0.01 5.93 -5.17
CA ASN A 132 -0.26 7.29 -4.68
C ASN A 132 0.01 7.47 -3.17
N ARG A 133 0.93 6.69 -2.61
CA ARG A 133 1.28 6.68 -1.19
C ARG A 133 2.75 7.04 -0.94
N THR A 134 3.44 7.61 -1.91
CA THR A 134 4.81 8.07 -1.79
C THR A 134 4.84 9.58 -1.67
N ILE A 135 5.49 10.08 -0.63
CA ILE A 135 5.74 11.49 -0.39
C ILE A 135 7.22 11.75 -0.63
N PHE A 136 7.53 12.58 -1.61
CA PHE A 136 8.90 13.03 -1.85
C PHE A 136 9.18 14.25 -0.98
N VAL A 137 10.10 14.11 -0.06
CA VAL A 137 10.42 15.14 0.94
C VAL A 137 11.87 15.05 1.34
N ASN A 138 12.54 16.21 1.44
CA ASN A 138 13.94 16.28 1.86
C ASN A 138 14.10 16.48 3.37
N GLN A 139 13.06 16.95 4.03
CA GLN A 139 13.04 17.23 5.47
C GLN A 139 11.85 16.55 6.13
N PRO A 140 11.93 15.23 6.37
CA PRO A 140 10.83 14.44 6.92
C PRO A 140 10.33 14.89 8.30
N GLN A 141 11.16 15.61 9.06
CA GLN A 141 10.78 16.15 10.37
C GLN A 141 9.60 17.13 10.33
N PHE A 142 9.29 17.71 9.17
CA PHE A 142 8.12 18.58 8.99
C PHE A 142 6.83 17.84 8.69
N LEU A 143 6.87 16.53 8.51
CA LEU A 143 5.67 15.71 8.30
C LEU A 143 4.95 15.48 9.62
N LEU A 144 3.63 15.52 9.56
CA LEU A 144 2.78 15.14 10.69
C LEU A 144 2.43 13.68 10.59
N GLY A 145 2.90 12.90 11.55
CA GLY A 145 2.62 11.48 11.66
C GLY A 145 3.01 10.94 13.01
N ASP A 146 2.65 9.70 13.27
CA ASP A 146 2.84 9.08 14.58
C ASP A 146 4.14 8.28 14.65
N TYR A 147 4.52 7.64 13.56
CA TYR A 147 5.72 6.80 13.47
C TYR A 147 6.50 7.06 12.19
N LEU A 148 7.82 7.05 12.31
CA LEU A 148 8.75 7.12 11.18
C LEU A 148 9.77 5.98 11.29
N ILE A 149 9.79 5.11 10.30
CA ILE A 149 10.77 4.03 10.19
C ILE A 149 11.84 4.48 9.20
N SER A 150 13.04 4.77 9.69
CA SER A 150 14.14 5.32 8.89
C SER A 150 15.48 4.88 9.42
N THR A 151 16.49 4.87 8.56
CA THR A 151 17.90 4.69 8.98
C THR A 151 18.47 5.97 9.57
N HIS A 152 17.80 7.11 9.39
CA HIS A 152 18.20 8.40 9.95
C HIS A 152 17.32 8.81 11.11
N ILE A 153 17.88 9.53 12.06
CA ILE A 153 17.14 10.14 13.16
C ILE A 153 16.93 11.61 12.82
N TYR A 154 15.65 12.01 12.82
CA TYR A 154 15.23 13.38 12.60
C TYR A 154 14.71 13.94 13.92
N ASP A 155 15.55 14.63 14.67
CA ASP A 155 15.28 15.06 16.05
C ASP A 155 14.02 15.92 16.22
N GLU A 156 13.64 16.66 15.18
CA GLU A 156 12.45 17.52 15.20
C GLU A 156 11.16 16.82 14.78
N PHE A 157 11.22 15.54 14.39
CA PHE A 157 10.01 14.79 14.09
C PHE A 157 9.16 14.60 15.35
N MET A 158 7.91 15.00 15.28
CA MET A 158 7.01 15.07 16.46
C MET A 158 6.49 13.70 16.92
N GLY A 159 6.57 12.69 16.07
CA GLY A 159 6.18 11.31 16.42
C GLY A 159 7.35 10.47 16.95
N THR A 160 7.15 9.17 16.90
CA THR A 160 8.16 8.19 17.31
C THR A 160 8.97 7.72 16.13
N ILE A 161 10.29 7.78 16.20
CA ILE A 161 11.20 7.26 15.19
C ILE A 161 11.62 5.84 15.58
N LEU A 162 11.49 4.89 14.65
CA LEU A 162 12.08 3.57 14.73
C LEU A 162 13.40 3.61 13.92
N PRO A 163 14.57 3.67 14.57
CA PRO A 163 15.85 3.77 13.88
C PRO A 163 16.22 2.41 13.26
N PHE A 164 15.85 2.21 12.01
CA PHE A 164 16.09 0.97 11.29
C PHE A 164 17.59 0.74 11.04
N GLY A 165 18.05 -0.46 11.33
CA GLY A 165 19.47 -0.82 11.29
C GLY A 165 20.19 -0.63 12.62
N SER A 166 19.53 -0.10 13.64
CA SER A 166 20.05 -0.04 15.02
C SER A 166 20.01 -1.41 15.71
N ASP A 167 20.59 -1.50 16.89
CA ASP A 167 20.54 -2.75 17.67
C ASP A 167 19.13 -3.18 18.06
N GLU A 168 18.22 -2.23 18.21
CA GLU A 168 16.82 -2.47 18.55
C GLU A 168 15.97 -2.89 17.33
N PHE A 169 16.24 -2.30 16.16
CA PHE A 169 15.50 -2.54 14.92
C PHE A 169 16.44 -2.97 13.79
N LYS A 170 17.06 -4.13 13.93
CA LYS A 170 18.00 -4.66 12.93
C LYS A 170 17.32 -5.06 11.64
N THR A 171 16.11 -5.63 11.77
CA THR A 171 15.35 -6.19 10.68
C THR A 171 13.88 -5.79 10.78
N TRP A 172 13.10 -6.09 9.76
CA TRP A 172 11.65 -5.86 9.76
C TRP A 172 10.90 -6.73 10.77
N GLU A 173 11.46 -7.85 11.22
CA GLU A 173 10.87 -8.68 12.28
C GLU A 173 10.79 -7.94 13.62
N GLU A 174 11.82 -7.20 13.99
CA GLU A 174 11.79 -6.37 15.21
C GLU A 174 10.79 -5.23 15.10
N VAL A 175 10.64 -4.67 13.89
CA VAL A 175 9.60 -3.64 13.62
C VAL A 175 8.21 -4.22 13.84
N ILE A 176 7.92 -5.41 13.29
CA ILE A 176 6.64 -6.11 13.51
C ILE A 176 6.41 -6.33 15.01
N THR A 177 7.40 -6.85 15.71
CA THR A 177 7.33 -7.12 17.16
C THR A 177 7.02 -5.86 17.95
N PHE A 178 7.62 -4.73 17.60
CA PHE A 178 7.34 -3.45 18.23
C PHE A 178 5.85 -3.07 18.11
N PHE A 179 5.30 -3.13 16.90
CA PHE A 179 3.90 -2.77 16.66
C PHE A 179 2.92 -3.79 17.25
N GLU A 180 3.27 -5.06 17.26
CA GLU A 180 2.46 -6.09 17.95
C GLU A 180 2.34 -5.83 19.46
N ARG A 181 3.42 -5.39 20.10
CA ARG A 181 3.41 -5.02 21.52
C ARG A 181 2.54 -3.80 21.81
N LEU A 182 2.40 -2.90 20.88
CA LEU A 182 1.48 -1.76 20.98
C LEU A 182 0.00 -2.17 20.83
N GLY A 183 -0.29 -3.43 20.50
CA GLY A 183 -1.65 -3.92 20.27
C GLY A 183 -2.35 -3.30 19.06
N GLY A 184 -1.59 -2.86 18.08
CA GLY A 184 -2.15 -2.21 16.88
C GLY A 184 -2.69 -0.79 17.12
N GLN A 185 -2.25 -0.15 18.20
CA GLN A 185 -2.65 1.23 18.54
C GLN A 185 -1.79 2.29 17.87
#